data_08397f7eed55bdb41867ad49102cee33
#
_entry.id   08397f7eed55bdb41867ad49102cee33
#
_cell.length_a   1.000
_cell.length_b   1.000
_cell.length_c   1.000
_cell.angle_alpha   90.00
_cell.angle_beta   90.00
_cell.angle_gamma   90.00
#
_symmetry.space_group_name_H-M   'P 1'
#
loop_
_entity.id
_entity.type
_entity.pdbx_description
1 polymer ?
#
loop_
_entity_poly.entity_id
_entity_poly.type
_entity_poly.pdbx_seq_one_letter_code
_entity_poly.pdbx_strand_id
1 'polypeptide(L)'
;MAPLIPRKRHTLRKSETARIHSMLEEEIGESAALFRSDRVEVVSTSAPWSIYLVDRRPLLMAGEDWVFPTLRGIVERPFPERRLVVDMGAVRFMVNGADVMRPGVVEISDDIRVDRPLQVVDERHHKPLAVGIALADAPVIREQETGKCARTIHHVGDDLWNLEI
;
A
#
# COMPACT_ATOMS: atom_id res chain seq x y z
N MET A 1 8.21 2.07 17.87
CA MET A 1 8.49 2.51 16.48
C MET A 1 8.86 3.99 16.51
N ALA A 2 9.93 4.36 15.82
CA ALA A 2 10.30 5.76 15.73
C ALA A 2 9.24 6.54 14.92
N PRO A 3 8.90 7.78 15.31
CA PRO A 3 7.93 8.58 14.57
C PRO A 3 8.43 8.88 13.14
N LEU A 4 7.51 8.92 12.19
CA LEU A 4 7.80 9.30 10.81
C LEU A 4 7.99 10.81 10.75
N ILE A 5 9.20 11.26 10.44
CA ILE A 5 9.54 12.68 10.40
C ILE A 5 9.77 13.09 8.94
N PRO A 6 8.95 13.99 8.39
CA PRO A 6 9.21 14.59 7.07
C PRO A 6 10.52 15.37 7.10
N ARG A 7 11.35 15.24 6.08
CA ARG A 7 12.64 15.91 6.00
C ARG A 7 12.68 16.93 4.87
N LYS A 8 12.79 16.46 3.64
CA LYS A 8 12.89 17.33 2.45
C LYS A 8 11.71 17.10 1.53
N ARG A 9 11.25 18.18 0.92
CA ARG A 9 10.16 18.17 -0.05
C ARG A 9 10.60 18.92 -1.30
N HIS A 10 10.41 18.31 -2.47
CA HIS A 10 10.66 18.97 -3.74
C HIS A 10 9.75 18.44 -4.85
N THR A 11 9.53 19.28 -5.85
CA THR A 11 8.71 18.91 -7.01
C THR A 11 9.52 18.01 -7.95
N LEU A 12 8.89 16.95 -8.45
CA LEU A 12 9.50 16.04 -9.41
C LEU A 12 9.55 16.65 -10.81
N ARG A 13 10.60 16.32 -11.55
CA ARG A 13 10.68 16.59 -12.98
C ARG A 13 9.73 15.67 -13.74
N LYS A 14 9.38 16.03 -14.99
CA LYS A 14 8.50 15.22 -15.84
C LYS A 14 8.99 13.78 -16.01
N SER A 15 10.29 13.58 -16.21
CA SER A 15 10.90 12.26 -16.37
C SER A 15 10.77 11.41 -15.09
N GLU A 16 10.93 12.03 -13.93
CA GLU A 16 10.77 11.37 -12.63
C GLU A 16 9.31 11.01 -12.37
N THR A 17 8.38 11.92 -12.69
CA THR A 17 6.95 11.67 -12.58
C THR A 17 6.51 10.51 -13.48
N ALA A 18 7.01 10.47 -14.72
CA ALA A 18 6.75 9.38 -15.67
C ALA A 18 7.27 8.04 -15.15
N ARG A 19 8.45 8.04 -14.55
CA ARG A 19 9.04 6.84 -13.94
C ARG A 19 8.19 6.31 -12.78
N ILE A 20 7.78 7.20 -11.88
CA ILE A 20 6.91 6.83 -10.75
C ILE A 20 5.60 6.26 -11.25
N HIS A 21 5.00 6.87 -12.26
CA HIS A 21 3.76 6.37 -12.87
C HIS A 21 3.95 4.98 -13.50
N SER A 22 5.05 4.75 -14.21
CA SER A 22 5.37 3.44 -14.79
C SER A 22 5.54 2.36 -13.73
N MET A 23 6.21 2.69 -12.63
CA MET A 23 6.38 1.76 -11.51
C MET A 23 5.04 1.44 -10.84
N LEU A 24 4.15 2.42 -10.74
CA LEU A 24 2.81 2.20 -10.22
C LEU A 24 1.98 1.31 -11.17
N GLU A 25 2.08 1.51 -12.48
CA GLU A 25 1.42 0.65 -13.47
C GLU A 25 1.86 -0.82 -13.36
N GLU A 26 3.10 -1.07 -13.04
CA GLU A 26 3.59 -2.44 -12.81
C GLU A 26 2.85 -3.14 -11.68
N GLU A 27 2.39 -2.38 -10.68
CA GLU A 27 1.68 -2.92 -9.51
C GLU A 27 0.17 -2.98 -9.72
N ILE A 28 -0.46 -1.92 -10.19
CA ILE A 28 -1.93 -1.81 -10.25
C ILE A 28 -2.49 -1.58 -11.67
N GLY A 29 -1.66 -1.74 -12.71
CA GLY A 29 -2.12 -1.69 -14.09
C GLY A 29 -2.84 -0.40 -14.45
N GLU A 30 -3.99 -0.53 -15.11
CA GLU A 30 -4.79 0.61 -15.56
C GLU A 30 -5.24 1.54 -14.43
N SER A 31 -5.37 1.02 -13.22
CA SER A 31 -5.76 1.81 -12.04
C SER A 31 -4.74 2.88 -11.68
N ALA A 32 -3.49 2.76 -12.17
CA ALA A 32 -2.47 3.79 -11.99
C ALA A 32 -2.92 5.15 -12.55
N ALA A 33 -3.78 5.17 -13.56
CA ALA A 33 -4.34 6.40 -14.12
C ALA A 33 -5.11 7.24 -13.09
N LEU A 34 -5.64 6.61 -12.04
CA LEU A 34 -6.33 7.31 -10.95
C LEU A 34 -5.41 8.29 -10.21
N PHE A 35 -4.10 8.06 -10.28
CA PHE A 35 -3.10 8.86 -9.56
C PHE A 35 -2.30 9.81 -10.47
N ARG A 36 -2.73 9.99 -11.72
CA ARG A 36 -2.09 10.93 -12.63
C ARG A 36 -2.26 12.36 -12.15
N SER A 37 -1.18 13.13 -12.22
CA SER A 37 -1.17 14.55 -11.90
C SER A 37 -0.01 15.23 -12.60
N ASP A 38 -0.22 16.49 -12.97
CA ASP A 38 0.86 17.35 -13.49
C ASP A 38 1.78 17.83 -12.36
N ARG A 39 1.34 17.66 -11.11
CA ARG A 39 2.11 18.08 -9.95
C ARG A 39 2.31 16.92 -8.99
N VAL A 40 3.52 16.38 -8.98
CA VAL A 40 3.93 15.35 -8.04
C VAL A 40 5.17 15.85 -7.30
N GLU A 41 5.14 15.74 -6.00
CA GLU A 41 6.26 16.12 -5.13
C GLU A 41 6.71 14.88 -4.37
N VAL A 42 7.99 14.80 -4.03
CA VAL A 42 8.52 13.78 -3.15
C VAL A 42 8.87 14.38 -1.80
N VAL A 43 8.55 13.63 -0.74
CA VAL A 43 8.95 13.94 0.63
C VAL A 43 9.82 12.80 1.12
N SER A 44 11.08 13.08 1.46
CA SER A 44 11.90 12.13 2.18
C SER A 44 11.53 12.14 3.66
N THR A 45 11.59 10.99 4.29
CA THR A 45 11.22 10.84 5.69
C THR A 45 12.29 10.08 6.45
N SER A 46 12.12 9.94 7.76
CA SER A 46 12.96 9.08 8.60
C SER A 46 12.74 7.58 8.36
N ALA A 47 11.63 7.22 7.70
CA ALA A 47 11.33 5.85 7.34
C ALA A 47 12.09 5.42 6.06
N PRO A 48 12.20 4.13 5.77
CA PRO A 48 12.80 3.65 4.52
C PRO A 48 11.96 3.95 3.28
N TRP A 49 10.76 4.49 3.46
CA TRP A 49 9.83 4.81 2.37
C TRP A 49 9.99 6.24 1.90
N SER A 50 9.92 6.45 0.59
CA SER A 50 9.65 7.79 0.03
C SER A 50 8.15 7.98 -0.07
N ILE A 51 7.67 9.18 0.21
CA ILE A 51 6.26 9.54 0.12
C ILE A 51 6.09 10.52 -1.03
N TYR A 52 5.11 10.26 -1.90
CA TYR A 52 4.81 11.14 -3.02
C TYR A 52 3.50 11.88 -2.78
N LEU A 53 3.54 13.19 -2.95
CA LEU A 53 2.36 14.04 -2.89
C LEU A 53 1.79 14.17 -4.29
N VAL A 54 0.59 13.67 -4.47
CA VAL A 54 -0.19 13.82 -5.70
C VAL A 54 -1.23 14.90 -5.40
N ASP A 55 -1.17 16.00 -6.14
CA ASP A 55 -2.03 17.16 -5.87
C ASP A 55 -1.95 17.61 -4.40
N ARG A 56 -0.74 17.66 -3.86
CA ARG A 56 -0.40 18.08 -2.48
C ARG A 56 -0.84 17.11 -1.38
N ARG A 57 -1.28 15.90 -1.73
CA ARG A 57 -1.72 14.90 -0.75
C ARG A 57 -0.84 13.65 -0.78
N PRO A 58 -0.54 13.05 0.38
CA PRO A 58 0.37 11.91 0.46
C PRO A 58 -0.31 10.61 0.01
N LEU A 59 -0.51 10.46 -1.29
CA LEU A 59 -1.29 9.38 -1.89
C LEU A 59 -0.47 8.19 -2.35
N LEU A 60 0.85 8.34 -2.53
CA LEU A 60 1.72 7.25 -2.98
C LEU A 60 2.91 7.10 -2.05
N MET A 61 3.41 5.87 -1.96
CA MET A 61 4.65 5.53 -1.26
C MET A 61 5.52 4.64 -2.15
N ALA A 62 6.81 4.66 -1.91
CA ALA A 62 7.75 3.85 -2.67
C ALA A 62 8.73 3.13 -1.76
N GLY A 63 8.96 1.86 -2.04
CA GLY A 63 10.09 1.11 -1.55
C GLY A 63 11.26 1.22 -2.53
N GLU A 64 12.20 0.28 -2.46
CA GLU A 64 13.38 0.30 -3.30
C GLU A 64 13.05 0.09 -4.78
N ASP A 65 12.14 -0.82 -5.09
CA ASP A 65 11.82 -1.25 -6.47
C ASP A 65 10.32 -1.27 -6.78
N TRP A 66 9.50 -0.61 -5.99
CA TRP A 66 8.06 -0.54 -6.20
C TRP A 66 7.48 0.80 -5.77
N VAL A 67 6.35 1.16 -6.38
CA VAL A 67 5.50 2.29 -6.00
C VAL A 67 4.08 1.76 -5.79
N PHE A 68 3.43 2.16 -4.70
CA PHE A 68 2.08 1.71 -4.38
C PHE A 68 1.31 2.84 -3.67
N PRO A 69 -0.03 2.88 -3.79
CA PRO A 69 -0.79 3.87 -3.04
C PRO A 69 -0.66 3.67 -1.52
N THR A 70 -0.59 4.78 -0.80
CA THR A 70 -0.77 4.77 0.66
C THR A 70 -2.22 4.43 0.97
N LEU A 71 -2.54 4.16 2.24
CA LEU A 71 -3.94 3.97 2.63
C LEU A 71 -4.82 5.17 2.28
N ARG A 72 -4.30 6.40 2.43
CA ARG A 72 -5.04 7.59 1.98
C ARG A 72 -5.32 7.54 0.48
N GLY A 73 -4.34 7.11 -0.31
CA GLY A 73 -4.52 6.92 -1.74
C GLY A 73 -5.60 5.90 -2.07
N ILE A 74 -5.60 4.77 -1.37
CA ILE A 74 -6.59 3.70 -1.57
C ILE A 74 -7.99 4.17 -1.15
N VAL A 75 -8.11 4.87 -0.02
CA VAL A 75 -9.40 5.39 0.46
C VAL A 75 -9.97 6.42 -0.51
N GLU A 76 -9.16 7.36 -0.99
CA GLU A 76 -9.62 8.43 -1.88
C GLU A 76 -9.88 7.97 -3.31
N ARG A 77 -9.08 7.00 -3.79
CA ARG A 77 -9.11 6.53 -5.18
C ARG A 77 -9.03 5.00 -5.22
N PRO A 78 -10.09 4.29 -4.78
CA PRO A 78 -10.06 2.84 -4.62
C PRO A 78 -9.88 2.11 -5.94
N PHE A 79 -9.21 0.96 -5.88
CA PHE A 79 -8.92 0.11 -7.02
C PHE A 79 -8.96 -1.36 -6.59
N PRO A 80 -9.23 -2.31 -7.50
CA PRO A 80 -9.41 -3.72 -7.14
C PRO A 80 -8.13 -4.55 -7.09
N GLU A 81 -7.03 -4.08 -7.68
CA GLU A 81 -5.79 -4.85 -7.81
C GLU A 81 -5.10 -5.11 -6.46
N ARG A 82 -4.33 -6.18 -6.37
CA ARG A 82 -3.46 -6.52 -5.24
C ARG A 82 -4.19 -6.61 -3.90
N ARG A 83 -5.36 -7.22 -3.89
CA ARG A 83 -6.26 -7.21 -2.72
C ARG A 83 -6.23 -8.53 -1.97
N LEU A 84 -5.94 -8.48 -0.66
CA LEU A 84 -6.26 -9.52 0.30
C LEU A 84 -7.48 -9.07 1.09
N VAL A 85 -8.53 -9.87 1.08
CA VAL A 85 -9.74 -9.60 1.86
C VAL A 85 -9.68 -10.42 3.15
N VAL A 86 -9.83 -9.76 4.28
CA VAL A 86 -9.81 -10.42 5.60
C VAL A 86 -11.17 -10.39 6.26
N ASP A 87 -11.44 -11.38 7.12
CA ASP A 87 -12.70 -11.45 7.86
C ASP A 87 -12.77 -10.35 8.93
N MET A 88 -13.97 -10.12 9.47
CA MET A 88 -14.17 -9.06 10.46
C MET A 88 -13.43 -9.31 11.77
N GLY A 89 -13.16 -10.59 12.10
CA GLY A 89 -12.37 -10.94 13.27
C GLY A 89 -10.92 -10.52 13.19
N ALA A 90 -10.37 -10.39 11.98
CA ALA A 90 -8.99 -9.96 11.76
C ALA A 90 -8.80 -8.43 11.81
N VAL A 91 -9.88 -7.65 11.66
CA VAL A 91 -9.80 -6.19 11.53
C VAL A 91 -9.03 -5.53 12.67
N ARG A 92 -9.34 -5.89 13.92
CA ARG A 92 -8.68 -5.30 15.10
C ARG A 92 -7.17 -5.56 15.13
N PHE A 93 -6.71 -6.69 14.58
CA PHE A 93 -5.28 -7.00 14.51
C PHE A 93 -4.61 -6.17 13.41
N MET A 94 -5.29 -6.01 12.28
CA MET A 94 -4.78 -5.22 11.16
C MET A 94 -4.62 -3.74 11.51
N VAL A 95 -5.59 -3.15 12.22
CA VAL A 95 -5.49 -1.74 12.64
C VAL A 95 -4.46 -1.52 13.74
N ASN A 96 -3.95 -2.58 14.36
CA ASN A 96 -2.83 -2.53 15.29
C ASN A 96 -1.48 -2.87 14.64
N GLY A 97 -1.46 -3.05 13.33
CA GLY A 97 -0.23 -3.27 12.59
C GLY A 97 0.26 -4.71 12.54
N ALA A 98 -0.56 -5.68 12.93
CA ALA A 98 -0.20 -7.09 12.86
C ALA A 98 0.00 -7.54 11.40
N ASP A 99 0.86 -8.53 11.21
CA ASP A 99 1.02 -9.18 9.90
C ASP A 99 -0.22 -9.98 9.54
N VAL A 100 -0.45 -10.18 8.25
CA VAL A 100 -1.62 -10.91 7.76
C VAL A 100 -1.42 -12.40 7.95
N MET A 101 -2.30 -13.02 8.73
CA MET A 101 -2.28 -14.46 8.99
C MET A 101 -3.28 -15.17 8.08
N ARG A 102 -2.88 -16.31 7.52
CA ARG A 102 -3.68 -17.05 6.53
C ARG A 102 -5.12 -17.36 6.99
N PRO A 103 -5.38 -17.82 8.23
CA PRO A 103 -6.75 -18.14 8.64
C PRO A 103 -7.74 -16.99 8.54
N GLY A 104 -7.30 -15.75 8.67
CA GLY A 104 -8.16 -14.57 8.56
C GLY A 104 -8.45 -14.13 7.13
N VAL A 105 -7.81 -14.72 6.12
CA VAL A 105 -7.97 -14.31 4.71
C VAL A 105 -9.10 -15.08 4.06
N VAL A 106 -10.08 -14.35 3.49
CA VAL A 106 -11.27 -14.94 2.85
C VAL A 106 -11.25 -14.83 1.32
N GLU A 107 -10.55 -13.85 0.76
CA GLU A 107 -10.36 -13.72 -0.68
C GLU A 107 -8.94 -13.27 -1.00
N ILE A 108 -8.41 -13.75 -2.12
CA ILE A 108 -7.03 -13.50 -2.56
C ILE A 108 -7.08 -13.12 -4.04
N SER A 109 -6.66 -11.91 -4.35
CA SER A 109 -6.57 -11.44 -5.73
C SER A 109 -5.49 -12.22 -6.50
N ASP A 110 -5.78 -12.57 -7.77
CA ASP A 110 -4.88 -13.42 -8.58
C ASP A 110 -3.53 -12.76 -8.88
N ASP A 111 -3.44 -11.45 -8.81
CA ASP A 111 -2.26 -10.66 -9.15
C ASP A 111 -1.26 -10.47 -8.00
N ILE A 112 -1.51 -11.08 -6.84
CA ILE A 112 -0.58 -11.02 -5.71
C ILE A 112 0.69 -11.79 -6.04
N ARG A 113 1.84 -11.13 -5.84
CA ARG A 113 3.17 -11.68 -6.11
C ARG A 113 4.07 -11.51 -4.90
N VAL A 114 4.92 -12.50 -4.67
CA VAL A 114 5.92 -12.48 -3.59
C VAL A 114 6.80 -11.23 -3.68
N ASP A 115 7.09 -10.64 -2.52
CA ASP A 115 7.93 -9.45 -2.35
C ASP A 115 7.37 -8.17 -2.99
N ARG A 116 6.11 -8.17 -3.42
CA ARG A 116 5.44 -6.99 -3.98
C ARG A 116 4.35 -6.49 -3.05
N PRO A 117 4.02 -5.20 -3.14
CA PRO A 117 3.01 -4.62 -2.26
C PRO A 117 1.60 -5.10 -2.57
N LEU A 118 0.78 -5.10 -1.54
CA LEU A 118 -0.65 -5.42 -1.62
C LEU A 118 -1.45 -4.58 -0.64
N GLN A 119 -2.75 -4.51 -0.88
CA GLN A 119 -3.70 -3.87 0.03
C GLN A 119 -4.50 -4.91 0.80
N VAL A 120 -4.77 -4.63 2.06
CA VAL A 120 -5.60 -5.47 2.92
C VAL A 120 -6.89 -4.72 3.20
N VAL A 121 -8.03 -5.37 2.89
CA VAL A 121 -9.37 -4.77 3.06
C VAL A 121 -10.27 -5.72 3.85
N ASP A 122 -11.32 -5.18 4.51
CA ASP A 122 -12.28 -6.03 5.20
C ASP A 122 -13.28 -6.68 4.23
N GLU A 123 -13.88 -7.79 4.66
CA GLU A 123 -14.83 -8.56 3.85
C GLU A 123 -16.20 -7.89 3.67
N ARG A 124 -16.56 -6.98 4.58
CA ARG A 124 -17.92 -6.41 4.61
C ARG A 124 -18.06 -5.20 3.67
N HIS A 125 -17.11 -4.28 3.69
CA HIS A 125 -17.17 -3.04 2.93
C HIS A 125 -15.94 -2.79 2.05
N HIS A 126 -14.99 -3.72 2.02
CA HIS A 126 -13.69 -3.56 1.38
C HIS A 126 -12.97 -2.28 1.86
N LYS A 127 -13.14 -1.98 3.15
CA LYS A 127 -12.47 -0.83 3.76
C LYS A 127 -10.98 -1.11 3.88
N PRO A 128 -10.10 -0.23 3.36
CA PRO A 128 -8.66 -0.41 3.46
C PRO A 128 -8.19 -0.38 4.92
N LEU A 129 -7.38 -1.36 5.29
CA LEU A 129 -6.88 -1.54 6.66
C LEU A 129 -5.37 -1.42 6.73
N ALA A 130 -4.66 -1.91 5.71
CA ALA A 130 -3.21 -1.97 5.70
C ALA A 130 -2.65 -2.10 4.30
N VAL A 131 -1.39 -1.74 4.15
CA VAL A 131 -0.54 -2.07 3.02
C VAL A 131 0.52 -3.04 3.52
N GLY A 132 0.74 -4.11 2.81
CA GLY A 132 1.71 -5.14 3.17
C GLY A 132 2.57 -5.55 1.99
N ILE A 133 3.57 -6.37 2.29
CA ILE A 133 4.42 -7.04 1.29
C ILE A 133 4.07 -8.52 1.31
N ALA A 134 3.69 -9.07 0.16
CA ALA A 134 3.33 -10.47 0.04
C ALA A 134 4.52 -11.39 0.35
N LEU A 135 4.28 -12.44 1.11
CA LEU A 135 5.31 -13.44 1.45
C LEU A 135 5.30 -14.62 0.47
N ALA A 136 4.29 -14.71 -0.40
CA ALA A 136 4.17 -15.73 -1.43
C ALA A 136 3.26 -15.22 -2.56
N ASP A 137 3.29 -15.91 -3.70
CA ASP A 137 2.36 -15.65 -4.81
C ASP A 137 0.96 -16.12 -4.46
N ALA A 138 -0.05 -15.57 -5.14
CA ALA A 138 -1.46 -15.89 -4.90
C ALA A 138 -1.75 -17.40 -4.85
N PRO A 139 -1.29 -18.23 -5.82
CA PRO A 139 -1.56 -19.67 -5.75
C PRO A 139 -1.01 -20.35 -4.50
N VAL A 140 0.16 -19.94 -4.03
CA VAL A 140 0.79 -20.50 -2.83
C VAL A 140 0.00 -20.09 -1.58
N ILE A 141 -0.45 -18.84 -1.50
CA ILE A 141 -1.26 -18.37 -0.38
C ILE A 141 -2.58 -19.15 -0.32
N ARG A 142 -3.20 -19.42 -1.47
CA ARG A 142 -4.47 -20.18 -1.52
C ARG A 142 -4.35 -21.58 -0.94
N GLU A 143 -3.22 -22.24 -1.13
CA GLU A 143 -2.97 -23.58 -0.60
C GLU A 143 -2.49 -23.56 0.85
N GLN A 144 -2.05 -22.43 1.35
CA GLN A 144 -1.57 -22.26 2.71
C GLN A 144 -2.74 -22.36 3.70
N GLU A 145 -2.55 -23.10 4.78
CA GLU A 145 -3.59 -23.26 5.83
C GLU A 145 -3.29 -22.42 7.07
N THR A 146 -2.01 -22.19 7.34
CA THR A 146 -1.54 -21.49 8.55
C THR A 146 -0.41 -20.52 8.20
N GLY A 147 0.02 -19.74 9.18
CA GLY A 147 1.18 -18.87 9.06
C GLY A 147 0.88 -17.52 8.42
N LYS A 148 1.92 -16.76 8.21
CA LYS A 148 1.83 -15.41 7.63
C LYS A 148 1.73 -15.46 6.11
N CYS A 149 0.90 -14.61 5.52
CA CYS A 149 0.84 -14.42 4.07
C CYS A 149 1.36 -13.06 3.61
N ALA A 150 1.37 -12.07 4.49
CA ALA A 150 1.94 -10.75 4.19
C ALA A 150 2.50 -10.09 5.43
N ARG A 151 3.57 -9.31 5.24
CA ARG A 151 4.15 -8.48 6.28
C ARG A 151 3.57 -7.08 6.15
N THR A 152 2.91 -6.60 7.20
CA THR A 152 2.34 -5.25 7.21
C THR A 152 3.43 -4.19 7.33
N ILE A 153 3.38 -3.18 6.46
CA ILE A 153 4.31 -2.06 6.45
C ILE A 153 3.65 -0.73 6.74
N HIS A 154 2.34 -0.64 6.62
CA HIS A 154 1.56 0.58 6.82
C HIS A 154 0.13 0.19 7.18
N HIS A 155 -0.46 0.83 8.21
CA HIS A 155 -1.81 0.50 8.66
C HIS A 155 -2.57 1.76 9.10
N VAL A 156 -3.89 1.64 9.19
CA VAL A 156 -4.74 2.74 9.67
C VAL A 156 -4.29 3.16 11.08
N GLY A 157 -4.10 4.45 11.27
CA GLY A 157 -3.70 5.02 12.55
C GLY A 157 -2.21 5.09 12.80
N ASP A 158 -1.38 4.61 11.89
CA ASP A 158 0.08 4.75 12.02
C ASP A 158 0.56 6.17 11.65
N ASP A 159 1.87 6.40 11.76
CA ASP A 159 2.43 7.73 11.51
C ASP A 159 2.24 8.21 10.07
N LEU A 160 2.30 7.30 9.10
CA LEU A 160 2.05 7.66 7.70
C LEU A 160 0.59 8.04 7.46
N TRP A 161 -0.34 7.30 8.06
CA TRP A 161 -1.77 7.62 8.02
C TRP A 161 -2.05 9.02 8.57
N ASN A 162 -1.37 9.38 9.65
CA ASN A 162 -1.54 10.65 10.36
C ASN A 162 -0.65 11.78 9.82
N LEU A 163 0.12 11.52 8.77
CA LEU A 163 1.06 12.50 8.22
C LEU A 163 0.32 13.74 7.71
N GLU A 164 0.68 14.88 8.24
CA GLU A 164 0.20 16.20 7.81
C GLU A 164 1.35 16.93 7.10
N ILE A 165 1.05 17.46 5.93
CA ILE A 165 2.03 18.19 5.10
C ILE A 165 1.46 19.49 4.60
#